data_252e757b0b2a1bccb970927fb11c9006
#
_entry.id   252e757b0b2a1bccb970927fb11c9006
#
_cell.length_a   1.000
_cell.length_b   1.000
_cell.length_c   1.000
_cell.angle_alpha   90.00
_cell.angle_beta   90.00
_cell.angle_gamma   90.00
#
_symmetry.space_group_name_H-M   'P 1'
#
loop_
_entity.id
_entity.type
_entity.pdbx_description
1 polymer ?
#
loop_
_entity_poly.entity_id
_entity_poly.type
_entity_poly.pdbx_seq_one_letter_code
_entity_poly.pdbx_strand_id
1 'polypeptide(L)'
;MNVLIIGGGNMGLTYAQAFIRSHVSTPEQMMILEHLPEKAAQLQALNLGKVYLDSKECLKKADVIILAVKPQDSASLFAQIRPNTEGGQVYLSIMAGVRIQAIQEALGVKKVIRAMPNLPAQIGQGMTAFTSTDEVTRLELVMVQNLLATTGKAVYVEKEEMIDAVTAISGSGPAYVYYFMDAMMQAATQMGFSPSEAELLVVQTFTGAVDLYNKSDFSCAEWIQRVSSRGGTTEAALKSFQANTLHQDIIAGAMAALNRAVELGK
;
A
#
# COMPACT_ATOMS: atom_id res chain seq x y z
N MET A 1 -0.75 -14.74 -19.09
CA MET A 1 -0.44 -13.31 -18.89
C MET A 1 0.92 -13.20 -18.24
N ASN A 2 1.83 -12.50 -18.87
CA ASN A 2 3.18 -12.30 -18.35
C ASN A 2 3.25 -11.03 -17.52
N VAL A 3 3.69 -11.12 -16.27
CA VAL A 3 3.83 -9.98 -15.36
C VAL A 3 5.31 -9.68 -15.15
N LEU A 4 5.70 -8.43 -15.33
CA LEU A 4 7.02 -7.92 -14.98
C LEU A 4 6.93 -6.99 -13.78
N ILE A 5 7.65 -7.31 -12.71
CA ILE A 5 7.81 -6.42 -11.57
C ILE A 5 9.17 -5.74 -11.67
N ILE A 6 9.18 -4.42 -11.74
CA ILE A 6 10.41 -3.61 -11.76
C ILE A 6 10.66 -3.08 -10.36
N GLY A 7 11.70 -3.60 -9.71
CA GLY A 7 12.07 -3.31 -8.34
C GLY A 7 11.69 -4.42 -7.37
N GLY A 8 12.67 -5.21 -6.94
CA GLY A 8 12.53 -6.30 -5.96
C GLY A 8 12.54 -5.82 -4.50
N GLY A 9 12.06 -4.59 -4.22
CA GLY A 9 11.89 -4.06 -2.86
C GLY A 9 10.73 -4.72 -2.11
N ASN A 10 10.44 -4.24 -0.88
CA ASN A 10 9.42 -4.82 -0.02
C ASN A 10 8.07 -5.00 -0.75
N MET A 11 7.56 -3.97 -1.43
CA MET A 11 6.26 -4.05 -2.10
C MET A 11 6.31 -4.90 -3.37
N GLY A 12 7.36 -4.77 -4.19
CA GLY A 12 7.51 -5.61 -5.38
C GLY A 12 7.58 -7.10 -5.03
N LEU A 13 8.36 -7.44 -4.01
CA LEU A 13 8.44 -8.81 -3.51
C LEU A 13 7.11 -9.30 -2.92
N THR A 14 6.40 -8.43 -2.17
CA THR A 14 5.06 -8.74 -1.63
C THR A 14 4.10 -9.12 -2.75
N TYR A 15 4.06 -8.36 -3.84
CA TYR A 15 3.20 -8.68 -4.98
C TYR A 15 3.65 -9.97 -5.69
N ALA A 16 4.95 -10.16 -5.94
CA ALA A 16 5.44 -11.39 -6.55
C ALA A 16 5.02 -12.64 -5.76
N GLN A 17 5.21 -12.61 -4.43
CA GLN A 17 4.80 -13.70 -3.55
C GLN A 17 3.29 -13.91 -3.52
N ALA A 18 2.51 -12.81 -3.47
CA ALA A 18 1.06 -12.89 -3.44
C ALA A 18 0.50 -13.48 -4.74
N PHE A 19 1.04 -13.08 -5.90
CA PHE A 19 0.59 -13.58 -7.20
C PHE A 19 0.81 -15.08 -7.35
N ILE A 20 1.98 -15.58 -6.93
CA ILE A 20 2.27 -17.01 -6.95
C ILE A 20 1.39 -17.77 -5.95
N ARG A 21 1.29 -17.29 -4.72
CA ARG A 21 0.47 -17.92 -3.67
C ARG A 21 -1.01 -17.99 -4.04
N SER A 22 -1.53 -16.97 -4.71
CA SER A 22 -2.95 -16.90 -5.13
C SER A 22 -3.20 -17.53 -6.50
N HIS A 23 -2.19 -18.14 -7.13
CA HIS A 23 -2.27 -18.77 -8.45
C HIS A 23 -2.79 -17.86 -9.57
N VAL A 24 -2.65 -16.53 -9.43
CA VAL A 24 -2.98 -15.57 -10.49
C VAL A 24 -1.85 -15.42 -11.52
N SER A 25 -0.65 -15.88 -11.16
CA SER A 25 0.50 -16.04 -12.07
C SER A 25 1.29 -17.29 -11.69
N THR A 26 2.10 -17.79 -12.63
CA THR A 26 3.04 -18.89 -12.37
C THR A 26 4.49 -18.38 -12.44
N PRO A 27 5.47 -19.13 -11.89
CA PRO A 27 6.88 -18.73 -11.99
C PRO A 27 7.37 -18.53 -13.44
N GLU A 28 6.80 -19.26 -14.40
CA GLU A 28 7.15 -19.13 -15.82
C GLU A 28 6.63 -17.84 -16.45
N GLN A 29 5.53 -17.29 -15.90
CA GLN A 29 4.88 -16.06 -16.34
C GLN A 29 5.35 -14.82 -15.55
N MET A 30 6.07 -15.04 -14.43
CA MET A 30 6.57 -13.98 -13.56
C MET A 30 7.99 -13.59 -13.94
N MET A 31 8.21 -12.30 -14.12
CA MET A 31 9.51 -11.69 -14.36
C MET A 31 9.78 -10.61 -13.29
N ILE A 32 11.02 -10.52 -12.85
CA ILE A 32 11.47 -9.48 -11.90
C ILE A 32 12.69 -8.80 -12.51
N LEU A 33 12.65 -7.48 -12.64
CA LEU A 33 13.81 -6.68 -13.04
C LEU A 33 14.41 -6.03 -11.80
N GLU A 34 15.65 -6.38 -11.49
CA GLU A 34 16.41 -5.81 -10.39
C GLU A 34 17.84 -5.46 -10.86
N HIS A 35 18.24 -4.20 -10.67
CA HIS A 35 19.49 -3.69 -11.21
C HIS A 35 20.74 -4.03 -10.34
N LEU A 36 20.53 -4.37 -9.07
CA LEU A 36 21.60 -4.75 -8.15
C LEU A 36 21.86 -6.26 -8.23
N PRO A 37 23.05 -6.72 -8.71
CA PRO A 37 23.33 -8.14 -8.91
C PRO A 37 23.17 -9.00 -7.66
N GLU A 38 23.61 -8.51 -6.49
CA GLU A 38 23.49 -9.23 -5.22
C GLU A 38 22.03 -9.47 -4.84
N LYS A 39 21.18 -8.44 -5.02
CA LYS A 39 19.76 -8.53 -4.73
C LYS A 39 19.03 -9.38 -5.76
N ALA A 40 19.42 -9.30 -7.02
CA ALA A 40 18.91 -10.18 -8.07
C ALA A 40 19.18 -11.66 -7.75
N ALA A 41 20.38 -11.99 -7.26
CA ALA A 41 20.70 -13.35 -6.82
C ALA A 41 19.83 -13.82 -5.64
N GLN A 42 19.58 -12.95 -4.65
CA GLN A 42 18.68 -13.25 -3.55
C GLN A 42 17.23 -13.50 -4.03
N LEU A 43 16.74 -12.66 -4.96
CA LEU A 43 15.40 -12.83 -5.55
C LEU A 43 15.29 -14.11 -6.38
N GLN A 44 16.34 -14.47 -7.12
CA GLN A 44 16.37 -15.70 -7.91
C GLN A 44 16.29 -16.94 -7.03
N ALA A 45 16.89 -16.93 -5.85
CA ALA A 45 16.83 -18.03 -4.88
C ALA A 45 15.42 -18.27 -4.32
N LEU A 46 14.51 -17.29 -4.39
CA LEU A 46 13.12 -17.42 -3.95
C LEU A 46 12.24 -18.20 -4.95
N ASN A 47 12.71 -18.46 -6.15
CA ASN A 47 12.00 -19.20 -7.21
C ASN A 47 10.59 -18.66 -7.51
N LEU A 48 10.37 -17.34 -7.40
CA LEU A 48 9.09 -16.69 -7.70
C LEU A 48 8.90 -16.41 -9.18
N GLY A 49 9.98 -16.43 -9.97
CA GLY A 49 9.98 -16.15 -11.39
C GLY A 49 11.40 -15.94 -11.90
N LYS A 50 11.51 -15.55 -13.18
CA LYS A 50 12.81 -15.27 -13.77
C LYS A 50 13.26 -13.86 -13.44
N VAL A 51 14.48 -13.74 -12.89
CA VAL A 51 15.08 -12.45 -12.54
C VAL A 51 16.00 -11.97 -13.66
N TYR A 52 15.90 -10.70 -13.99
CA TYR A 52 16.66 -10.03 -15.05
C TYR A 52 17.42 -8.83 -14.49
N LEU A 53 18.56 -8.54 -15.08
CA LEU A 53 19.39 -7.36 -14.80
C LEU A 53 19.21 -6.26 -15.87
N ASP A 54 18.81 -6.64 -17.09
CA ASP A 54 18.60 -5.72 -18.22
C ASP A 54 17.14 -5.76 -18.68
N SER A 55 16.53 -4.58 -18.76
CA SER A 55 15.14 -4.39 -19.23
C SER A 55 14.92 -4.88 -20.68
N LYS A 56 15.93 -4.85 -21.52
CA LYS A 56 15.87 -5.31 -22.92
C LYS A 56 15.46 -6.77 -23.03
N GLU A 57 15.80 -7.58 -22.04
CA GLU A 57 15.55 -9.02 -22.07
C GLU A 57 14.12 -9.39 -21.64
N CYS A 58 13.43 -8.53 -20.90
CA CYS A 58 12.15 -8.87 -20.28
C CYS A 58 10.99 -7.92 -20.64
N LEU A 59 11.22 -6.61 -20.84
CA LEU A 59 10.17 -5.62 -20.94
C LEU A 59 9.16 -5.94 -22.06
N LYS A 60 9.63 -6.27 -23.25
CA LYS A 60 8.76 -6.61 -24.42
C LYS A 60 7.95 -7.90 -24.26
N LYS A 61 8.29 -8.74 -23.29
CA LYS A 61 7.59 -10.01 -23.02
C LYS A 61 6.41 -9.86 -22.07
N ALA A 62 6.31 -8.69 -21.41
CA ALA A 62 5.32 -8.45 -20.37
C ALA A 62 4.02 -7.87 -20.93
N ASP A 63 2.90 -8.39 -20.46
CA ASP A 63 1.57 -7.82 -20.69
C ASP A 63 1.28 -6.72 -19.66
N VAL A 64 1.68 -6.94 -18.40
CA VAL A 64 1.54 -6.01 -17.27
C VAL A 64 2.91 -5.73 -16.67
N ILE A 65 3.23 -4.46 -16.50
CA ILE A 65 4.50 -3.98 -15.93
C ILE A 65 4.19 -3.24 -14.63
N ILE A 66 4.69 -3.75 -13.51
CA ILE A 66 4.52 -3.14 -12.19
C ILE A 66 5.75 -2.31 -11.85
N LEU A 67 5.56 -1.01 -11.71
CA LEU A 67 6.60 -0.05 -11.33
C LEU A 67 6.65 0.03 -9.79
N ALA A 68 7.60 -0.69 -9.17
CA ALA A 68 7.72 -0.87 -7.73
C ALA A 68 9.05 -0.34 -7.16
N VAL A 69 9.68 0.63 -7.83
CA VAL A 69 10.88 1.31 -7.34
C VAL A 69 10.51 2.46 -6.40
N LYS A 70 11.50 3.02 -5.72
CA LYS A 70 11.29 4.24 -4.92
C LYS A 70 11.04 5.44 -5.86
N PRO A 71 10.19 6.42 -5.48
CA PRO A 71 9.90 7.58 -6.31
C PRO A 71 11.14 8.32 -6.82
N GLN A 72 12.17 8.47 -5.99
CA GLN A 72 13.42 9.14 -6.36
C GLN A 72 14.21 8.42 -7.46
N ASP A 73 13.98 7.13 -7.66
CA ASP A 73 14.67 6.32 -8.67
C ASP A 73 13.90 6.29 -10.00
N SER A 74 12.68 6.85 -10.05
CA SER A 74 11.76 6.76 -11.19
C SER A 74 12.33 7.38 -12.46
N ALA A 75 12.92 8.57 -12.38
CA ALA A 75 13.46 9.28 -13.54
C ALA A 75 14.58 8.48 -14.24
N SER A 76 15.50 7.91 -13.46
CA SER A 76 16.57 7.04 -13.96
C SER A 76 16.01 5.77 -14.60
N LEU A 77 15.04 5.13 -13.93
CA LEU A 77 14.37 3.94 -14.45
C LEU A 77 13.67 4.25 -15.78
N PHE A 78 12.89 5.35 -15.85
CA PHE A 78 12.15 5.69 -17.05
C PHE A 78 13.06 5.93 -18.26
N ALA A 79 14.18 6.63 -18.05
CA ALA A 79 15.19 6.82 -19.12
C ALA A 79 15.76 5.48 -19.62
N GLN A 80 15.98 4.52 -18.72
CA GLN A 80 16.51 3.21 -19.05
C GLN A 80 15.51 2.33 -19.81
N ILE A 81 14.23 2.32 -19.40
CA ILE A 81 13.24 1.40 -19.98
C ILE A 81 12.50 1.94 -21.20
N ARG A 82 12.41 3.27 -21.37
CA ARG A 82 11.70 3.94 -22.48
C ARG A 82 12.01 3.36 -23.87
N PRO A 83 13.25 3.06 -24.23
CA PRO A 83 13.56 2.51 -25.57
C PRO A 83 12.95 1.13 -25.83
N ASN A 84 12.47 0.45 -24.79
CA ASN A 84 11.95 -0.92 -24.87
C ASN A 84 10.45 -1.01 -24.53
N THR A 85 9.77 0.13 -24.32
CA THR A 85 8.31 0.16 -24.09
C THR A 85 7.53 -0.17 -25.34
N GLU A 86 6.37 -0.81 -25.20
CA GLU A 86 5.45 -1.13 -26.29
C GLU A 86 4.04 -0.60 -25.99
N GLY A 87 3.31 -0.16 -27.05
CA GLY A 87 2.03 0.54 -26.89
C GLY A 87 0.86 -0.30 -26.38
N GLY A 88 0.99 -1.62 -26.36
CA GLY A 88 -0.08 -2.53 -25.89
C GLY A 88 -0.04 -2.86 -24.41
N GLN A 89 1.07 -2.56 -23.74
CA GLN A 89 1.35 -2.95 -22.35
C GLN A 89 0.58 -2.07 -21.35
N VAL A 90 0.20 -2.67 -20.20
CA VAL A 90 -0.38 -1.94 -19.06
C VAL A 90 0.70 -1.66 -18.02
N TYR A 91 0.88 -0.41 -17.67
CA TYR A 91 1.82 0.04 -16.63
C TYR A 91 1.09 0.30 -15.32
N LEU A 92 1.32 -0.53 -14.32
CA LEU A 92 0.79 -0.38 -12.97
C LEU A 92 1.86 0.25 -12.07
N SER A 93 1.69 1.51 -11.70
CA SER A 93 2.58 2.19 -10.76
C SER A 93 2.05 2.06 -9.33
N ILE A 94 2.92 1.61 -8.42
CA ILE A 94 2.69 1.63 -6.96
C ILE A 94 3.62 2.64 -6.25
N MET A 95 4.20 3.57 -7.01
CA MET A 95 5.10 4.60 -6.51
C MET A 95 4.32 5.76 -5.89
N ALA A 96 4.62 6.12 -4.65
CA ALA A 96 4.02 7.27 -4.00
C ALA A 96 4.42 8.58 -4.72
N GLY A 97 3.47 9.48 -4.92
CA GLY A 97 3.73 10.80 -5.50
C GLY A 97 3.97 10.84 -7.01
N VAL A 98 4.24 9.73 -7.69
CA VAL A 98 4.48 9.73 -9.14
C VAL A 98 3.16 9.71 -9.90
N ARG A 99 2.84 10.80 -10.60
CA ARG A 99 1.58 10.99 -11.31
C ARG A 99 1.52 10.22 -12.63
N ILE A 100 0.31 9.87 -13.04
CA ILE A 100 0.03 9.19 -14.33
C ILE A 100 0.65 9.96 -15.49
N GLN A 101 0.42 11.26 -15.57
CA GLN A 101 0.94 12.12 -16.65
C GLN A 101 2.48 12.03 -16.74
N ALA A 102 3.18 12.09 -15.61
CA ALA A 102 4.64 11.99 -15.58
C ALA A 102 5.13 10.63 -16.13
N ILE A 103 4.42 9.54 -15.83
CA ILE A 103 4.74 8.21 -16.36
C ILE A 103 4.49 8.16 -17.87
N GLN A 104 3.35 8.68 -18.33
CA GLN A 104 2.99 8.72 -19.76
C GLN A 104 4.02 9.48 -20.58
N GLU A 105 4.39 10.69 -20.13
CA GLU A 105 5.37 11.55 -20.82
C GLU A 105 6.77 10.93 -20.82
N ALA A 106 7.20 10.41 -19.68
CA ALA A 106 8.53 9.83 -19.55
C ALA A 106 8.71 8.55 -20.36
N LEU A 107 7.70 7.67 -20.40
CA LEU A 107 7.77 6.38 -21.06
C LEU A 107 7.21 6.39 -22.49
N GLY A 108 6.39 7.39 -22.87
CA GLY A 108 5.69 7.43 -24.15
C GLY A 108 4.55 6.39 -24.25
N VAL A 109 3.94 6.03 -23.12
CA VAL A 109 2.89 5.01 -23.03
C VAL A 109 1.53 5.65 -22.74
N LYS A 110 0.43 4.94 -23.05
CA LYS A 110 -0.93 5.45 -22.87
C LYS A 110 -1.66 4.78 -21.70
N LYS A 111 -1.49 3.46 -21.53
CA LYS A 111 -2.20 2.65 -20.55
C LYS A 111 -1.46 2.64 -19.23
N VAL A 112 -1.86 3.52 -18.33
CA VAL A 112 -1.26 3.66 -17.00
C VAL A 112 -2.34 3.50 -15.92
N ILE A 113 -2.06 2.69 -14.93
CA ILE A 113 -2.82 2.54 -13.69
C ILE A 113 -1.92 3.01 -12.55
N ARG A 114 -2.41 3.94 -11.75
CA ARG A 114 -1.74 4.36 -10.52
C ARG A 114 -2.45 3.73 -9.33
N ALA A 115 -1.70 3.07 -8.46
CA ALA A 115 -2.22 2.43 -7.28
C ALA A 115 -1.40 2.82 -6.05
N MET A 116 -2.04 2.83 -4.90
CA MET A 116 -1.39 3.07 -3.62
C MET A 116 -1.76 1.97 -2.64
N PRO A 117 -0.90 0.95 -2.47
CA PRO A 117 -1.02 -0.07 -1.45
C PRO A 117 -0.53 0.43 -0.09
N ASN A 118 -0.69 -0.41 0.93
CA ASN A 118 -0.10 -0.19 2.25
C ASN A 118 0.62 -1.44 2.78
N LEU A 119 1.39 -1.27 3.86
CA LEU A 119 2.28 -2.29 4.40
C LEU A 119 1.59 -3.62 4.81
N PRO A 120 0.36 -3.64 5.35
CA PRO A 120 -0.35 -4.89 5.66
C PRO A 120 -0.61 -5.81 4.46
N ALA A 121 -0.38 -5.35 3.24
CA ALA A 121 -0.36 -6.18 2.03
C ALA A 121 0.57 -7.40 2.16
N GLN A 122 1.66 -7.30 2.95
CA GLN A 122 2.62 -8.39 3.20
C GLN A 122 1.95 -9.65 3.80
N ILE A 123 0.88 -9.46 4.55
CA ILE A 123 0.12 -10.54 5.19
C ILE A 123 -1.27 -10.75 4.57
N GLY A 124 -1.53 -10.16 3.38
CA GLY A 124 -2.82 -10.27 2.72
C GLY A 124 -3.93 -9.42 3.35
N GLN A 125 -3.59 -8.47 4.20
CA GLN A 125 -4.52 -7.55 4.89
C GLN A 125 -4.35 -6.10 4.41
N GLY A 126 -3.82 -5.93 3.20
CA GLY A 126 -3.59 -4.63 2.61
C GLY A 126 -4.89 -3.93 2.18
N MET A 127 -4.78 -2.62 2.03
CA MET A 127 -5.74 -1.78 1.34
C MET A 127 -5.04 -1.10 0.19
N THR A 128 -5.56 -1.26 -1.03
CA THR A 128 -5.01 -0.62 -2.23
C THR A 128 -6.11 0.18 -2.92
N ALA A 129 -5.92 1.48 -3.09
CA ALA A 129 -6.74 2.24 -4.03
C ALA A 129 -6.00 2.40 -5.36
N PHE A 130 -6.75 2.47 -6.46
CA PHE A 130 -6.17 2.62 -7.79
C PHE A 130 -7.09 3.42 -8.72
N THR A 131 -6.48 4.05 -9.72
CA THR A 131 -7.14 4.77 -10.81
C THR A 131 -6.41 4.49 -12.12
N SER A 132 -7.01 4.78 -13.24
CA SER A 132 -6.44 4.48 -14.57
C SER A 132 -6.68 5.60 -15.57
N THR A 133 -5.88 5.57 -16.64
CA THR A 133 -6.18 6.34 -17.85
C THR A 133 -7.36 5.73 -18.62
N ASP A 134 -8.00 6.53 -19.47
CA ASP A 134 -9.16 6.11 -20.27
C ASP A 134 -8.78 5.03 -21.32
N GLU A 135 -7.52 4.93 -21.71
CA GLU A 135 -7.03 3.93 -22.66
C GLU A 135 -6.90 2.52 -22.08
N VAL A 136 -6.96 2.38 -20.75
CA VAL A 136 -7.05 1.08 -20.10
C VAL A 136 -8.44 0.50 -20.32
N THR A 137 -8.51 -0.64 -20.99
CA THR A 137 -9.78 -1.30 -21.25
C THR A 137 -10.41 -1.86 -19.97
N ARG A 138 -11.73 -2.03 -19.97
CA ARG A 138 -12.44 -2.61 -18.82
C ARG A 138 -11.90 -4.00 -18.43
N LEU A 139 -11.49 -4.80 -19.41
CA LEU A 139 -10.93 -6.12 -19.15
C LEU A 139 -9.57 -6.03 -18.43
N GLU A 140 -8.69 -5.13 -18.89
CA GLU A 140 -7.41 -4.86 -18.26
C GLU A 140 -7.57 -4.31 -16.84
N LEU A 141 -8.57 -3.43 -16.64
CA LEU A 141 -8.86 -2.88 -15.33
C LEU A 141 -9.29 -3.97 -14.32
N VAL A 142 -10.21 -4.87 -14.73
CA VAL A 142 -10.63 -6.01 -13.91
C VAL A 142 -9.46 -6.94 -13.62
N MET A 143 -8.62 -7.20 -14.62
CA MET A 143 -7.43 -8.03 -14.47
C MET A 143 -6.47 -7.43 -13.43
N VAL A 144 -6.16 -6.13 -13.51
CA VAL A 144 -5.29 -5.46 -12.53
C VAL A 144 -5.93 -5.40 -11.15
N GLN A 145 -7.24 -5.17 -11.06
CA GLN A 145 -7.96 -5.23 -9.79
C GLN A 145 -7.81 -6.60 -9.11
N ASN A 146 -7.90 -7.69 -9.87
CA ASN A 146 -7.69 -9.03 -9.34
C ASN A 146 -6.24 -9.24 -8.85
N LEU A 147 -5.24 -8.71 -9.57
CA LEU A 147 -3.85 -8.72 -9.11
C LEU A 147 -3.69 -7.98 -7.77
N LEU A 148 -4.23 -6.77 -7.68
CA LEU A 148 -4.16 -5.95 -6.46
C LEU A 148 -4.90 -6.61 -5.28
N ALA A 149 -6.03 -7.28 -5.54
CA ALA A 149 -6.83 -7.97 -4.52
C ALA A 149 -6.13 -9.18 -3.89
N THR A 150 -5.06 -9.71 -4.50
CA THR A 150 -4.27 -10.80 -3.90
C THR A 150 -3.56 -10.42 -2.59
N THR A 151 -3.39 -9.13 -2.35
CA THR A 151 -2.71 -8.58 -1.16
C THR A 151 -3.67 -7.97 -0.13
N GLY A 152 -4.99 -8.08 -0.36
CA GLY A 152 -6.01 -7.54 0.53
C GLY A 152 -7.21 -6.99 -0.25
N LYS A 153 -7.77 -5.86 0.17
CA LYS A 153 -8.88 -5.19 -0.51
C LYS A 153 -8.35 -4.20 -1.54
N ALA A 154 -9.03 -4.11 -2.69
CA ALA A 154 -8.72 -3.14 -3.74
C ALA A 154 -9.98 -2.32 -4.09
N VAL A 155 -9.85 -0.99 -4.22
CA VAL A 155 -10.92 -0.07 -4.58
C VAL A 155 -10.49 0.86 -5.70
N TYR A 156 -11.36 0.99 -6.71
CA TYR A 156 -11.18 1.96 -7.78
C TYR A 156 -11.64 3.35 -7.30
N VAL A 157 -10.86 4.38 -7.64
CA VAL A 157 -11.22 5.79 -7.42
C VAL A 157 -11.17 6.52 -8.76
N GLU A 158 -12.17 7.36 -9.03
CA GLU A 158 -12.30 8.02 -10.34
C GLU A 158 -11.24 9.11 -10.57
N LYS A 159 -10.85 9.82 -9.52
CA LYS A 159 -9.94 10.97 -9.62
C LYS A 159 -8.55 10.60 -9.09
N GLU A 160 -7.52 10.93 -9.86
CA GLU A 160 -6.13 10.65 -9.47
C GLU A 160 -5.73 11.34 -8.15
N GLU A 161 -6.29 12.52 -7.85
CA GLU A 161 -6.03 13.24 -6.61
C GLU A 161 -6.45 12.45 -5.36
N MET A 162 -7.43 11.54 -5.50
CA MET A 162 -7.83 10.66 -4.40
C MET A 162 -6.74 9.67 -4.01
N ILE A 163 -5.81 9.34 -4.91
CA ILE A 163 -4.64 8.50 -4.59
C ILE A 163 -3.72 9.18 -3.58
N ASP A 164 -3.59 10.51 -3.64
CA ASP A 164 -2.81 11.27 -2.66
C ASP A 164 -3.51 11.28 -1.29
N ALA A 165 -4.84 11.38 -1.26
CA ALA A 165 -5.64 11.25 -0.03
C ALA A 165 -5.54 9.83 0.56
N VAL A 166 -5.58 8.80 -0.28
CA VAL A 166 -5.37 7.40 0.13
C VAL A 166 -3.96 7.21 0.69
N THR A 167 -2.95 7.85 0.10
CA THR A 167 -1.58 7.82 0.64
C THR A 167 -1.54 8.32 2.08
N ALA A 168 -2.25 9.41 2.37
CA ALA A 168 -2.33 9.96 3.73
C ALA A 168 -3.10 9.06 4.70
N ILE A 169 -4.24 8.50 4.29
CA ILE A 169 -5.13 7.74 5.20
C ILE A 169 -4.71 6.27 5.30
N SER A 170 -4.52 5.60 4.18
CA SER A 170 -4.28 4.16 4.13
C SER A 170 -2.79 3.84 3.98
N GLY A 171 -2.06 4.55 3.14
CA GLY A 171 -0.62 4.36 2.95
C GLY A 171 0.18 4.60 4.23
N SER A 172 -0.04 5.74 4.86
CA SER A 172 0.56 6.14 6.14
C SER A 172 -0.15 5.55 7.37
N GLY A 173 -1.40 5.13 7.20
CA GLY A 173 -2.29 4.66 8.28
C GLY A 173 -1.69 3.61 9.22
N PRO A 174 -0.98 2.59 8.75
CA PRO A 174 -0.32 1.63 9.64
C PRO A 174 0.61 2.28 10.65
N ALA A 175 1.32 3.35 10.27
CA ALA A 175 2.19 4.09 11.20
C ALA A 175 1.38 4.79 12.31
N TYR A 176 0.18 5.30 11.98
CA TYR A 176 -0.70 5.91 12.99
C TYR A 176 -1.20 4.87 13.99
N VAL A 177 -1.57 3.69 13.51
CA VAL A 177 -1.97 2.57 14.39
C VAL A 177 -0.83 2.20 15.31
N TYR A 178 0.39 2.04 14.80
CA TYR A 178 1.56 1.71 15.63
C TYR A 178 1.88 2.84 16.64
N TYR A 179 1.72 4.08 16.25
CA TYR A 179 1.92 5.22 17.15
C TYR A 179 0.94 5.19 18.34
N PHE A 180 -0.34 4.90 18.08
CA PHE A 180 -1.34 4.71 19.12
C PHE A 180 -1.05 3.50 20.01
N MET A 181 -0.69 2.39 19.41
CA MET A 181 -0.33 1.16 20.14
C MET A 181 0.86 1.42 21.05
N ASP A 182 1.91 2.08 20.57
CA ASP A 182 3.09 2.43 21.36
C ASP A 182 2.73 3.30 22.57
N ALA A 183 1.94 4.35 22.38
CA ALA A 183 1.48 5.20 23.48
C ALA A 183 0.68 4.41 24.53
N MET A 184 -0.20 3.49 24.10
CA MET A 184 -0.97 2.64 25.00
C MET A 184 -0.09 1.63 25.74
N MET A 185 0.93 1.05 25.10
CA MET A 185 1.90 0.14 25.74
C MET A 185 2.74 0.89 26.79
N GLN A 186 3.18 2.11 26.48
CA GLN A 186 3.90 2.94 27.43
C GLN A 186 3.02 3.29 28.66
N ALA A 187 1.76 3.62 28.43
CA ALA A 187 0.81 3.88 29.54
C ALA A 187 0.62 2.62 30.41
N ALA A 188 0.45 1.44 29.81
CA ALA A 188 0.31 0.19 30.55
C ALA A 188 1.57 -0.11 31.39
N THR A 189 2.76 0.13 30.85
CA THR A 189 4.02 -0.04 31.58
C THR A 189 4.10 0.94 32.77
N GLN A 190 3.66 2.19 32.61
CA GLN A 190 3.58 3.16 33.72
C GLN A 190 2.57 2.74 34.79
N MET A 191 1.55 1.97 34.45
CA MET A 191 0.57 1.38 35.38
C MET A 191 1.09 0.13 36.10
N GLY A 192 2.30 -0.37 35.75
CA GLY A 192 2.95 -1.49 36.44
C GLY A 192 2.93 -2.82 35.68
N PHE A 193 2.41 -2.87 34.46
CA PHE A 193 2.50 -4.05 33.61
C PHE A 193 3.92 -4.25 33.07
N SER A 194 4.35 -5.49 32.94
CA SER A 194 5.57 -5.80 32.20
C SER A 194 5.42 -5.47 30.70
N PRO A 195 6.51 -5.23 29.95
CA PRO A 195 6.43 -4.94 28.52
C PRO A 195 5.65 -5.99 27.73
N SER A 196 5.80 -7.28 28.05
CA SER A 196 5.08 -8.37 27.36
C SER A 196 3.57 -8.41 27.68
N GLU A 197 3.19 -8.07 28.92
CA GLU A 197 1.77 -7.94 29.29
C GLU A 197 1.15 -6.71 28.63
N ALA A 198 1.86 -5.57 28.59
CA ALA A 198 1.42 -4.37 27.90
C ALA A 198 1.18 -4.63 26.40
N GLU A 199 2.12 -5.29 25.73
CA GLU A 199 1.99 -5.70 24.34
C GLU A 199 0.76 -6.58 24.13
N LEU A 200 0.61 -7.64 24.91
CA LEU A 200 -0.52 -8.57 24.81
C LEU A 200 -1.86 -7.85 24.97
N LEU A 201 -2.00 -7.01 25.99
CA LEU A 201 -3.22 -6.25 26.27
C LEU A 201 -3.58 -5.31 25.11
N VAL A 202 -2.61 -4.55 24.62
CA VAL A 202 -2.84 -3.53 23.59
C VAL A 202 -3.11 -4.19 22.23
N VAL A 203 -2.28 -5.13 21.80
CA VAL A 203 -2.47 -5.83 20.50
C VAL A 203 -3.82 -6.51 20.44
N GLN A 204 -4.19 -7.27 21.49
CA GLN A 204 -5.48 -7.95 21.51
C GLN A 204 -6.66 -6.98 21.54
N THR A 205 -6.54 -5.84 22.22
CA THR A 205 -7.60 -4.82 22.28
C THR A 205 -7.84 -4.19 20.90
N PHE A 206 -6.78 -3.79 20.19
CA PHE A 206 -6.91 -3.22 18.83
C PHE A 206 -7.49 -4.24 17.85
N THR A 207 -6.97 -5.48 17.85
CA THR A 207 -7.46 -6.54 16.98
C THR A 207 -8.94 -6.82 17.24
N GLY A 208 -9.32 -7.02 18.49
CA GLY A 208 -10.70 -7.33 18.85
C GLY A 208 -11.68 -6.18 18.55
N ALA A 209 -11.26 -4.93 18.77
CA ALA A 209 -12.11 -3.77 18.47
C ALA A 209 -12.36 -3.62 16.96
N VAL A 210 -11.33 -3.80 16.12
CA VAL A 210 -11.46 -3.75 14.66
C VAL A 210 -12.31 -4.92 14.14
N ASP A 211 -12.07 -6.13 14.65
CA ASP A 211 -12.86 -7.31 14.25
C ASP A 211 -14.33 -7.18 14.62
N LEU A 212 -14.62 -6.62 15.80
CA LEU A 212 -15.98 -6.36 16.25
C LEU A 212 -16.68 -5.29 15.41
N TYR A 213 -15.97 -4.20 15.07
CA TYR A 213 -16.46 -3.17 14.16
C TYR A 213 -16.83 -3.76 12.79
N ASN A 214 -15.98 -4.61 12.21
CA ASN A 214 -16.23 -5.24 10.92
C ASN A 214 -17.41 -6.22 10.90
N LYS A 215 -17.87 -6.69 12.06
CA LYS A 215 -19.01 -7.63 12.20
C LYS A 215 -20.32 -6.95 12.56
N SER A 216 -20.37 -5.64 12.55
CA SER A 216 -21.54 -4.85 12.94
C SER A 216 -21.78 -3.67 12.03
N ASP A 217 -23.00 -3.14 12.04
CA ASP A 217 -23.37 -1.94 11.30
C ASP A 217 -23.24 -0.66 12.13
N PHE A 218 -22.69 -0.75 13.36
CA PHE A 218 -22.52 0.41 14.24
C PHE A 218 -21.35 1.30 13.78
N SER A 219 -21.58 2.61 13.79
CA SER A 219 -20.52 3.60 13.59
C SER A 219 -19.53 3.63 14.77
N CYS A 220 -18.34 4.21 14.56
CA CYS A 220 -17.38 4.43 15.63
C CYS A 220 -17.98 5.20 16.81
N ALA A 221 -18.83 6.21 16.55
CA ALA A 221 -19.49 6.99 17.60
C ALA A 221 -20.43 6.12 18.45
N GLU A 222 -21.21 5.25 17.85
CA GLU A 222 -22.09 4.32 18.56
C GLU A 222 -21.27 3.30 19.37
N TRP A 223 -20.16 2.78 18.83
CA TRP A 223 -19.28 1.90 19.59
C TRP A 223 -18.65 2.60 20.79
N ILE A 224 -18.20 3.86 20.65
CA ILE A 224 -17.68 4.66 21.76
C ILE A 224 -18.74 4.80 22.87
N GLN A 225 -19.99 5.10 22.52
CA GLN A 225 -21.08 5.20 23.51
C GLN A 225 -21.34 3.86 24.22
N ARG A 226 -21.30 2.73 23.50
CA ARG A 226 -21.54 1.40 24.07
C ARG A 226 -20.49 0.96 25.09
N VAL A 227 -19.21 1.36 24.88
CA VAL A 227 -18.12 1.06 25.82
C VAL A 227 -18.01 2.10 26.95
N SER A 228 -18.73 3.23 26.86
CA SER A 228 -18.62 4.35 27.81
C SER A 228 -19.82 4.35 28.77
N SER A 229 -19.62 3.81 29.96
CA SER A 229 -20.62 3.96 31.03
C SER A 229 -20.46 5.33 31.73
N ARG A 230 -21.57 5.91 32.17
CA ARG A 230 -21.59 7.18 32.91
C ARG A 230 -20.77 7.09 34.20
N GLY A 231 -19.83 7.99 34.38
CA GLY A 231 -18.89 7.98 35.52
C GLY A 231 -17.80 6.92 35.44
N GLY A 232 -17.70 6.17 34.32
CA GLY A 232 -16.73 5.10 34.15
C GLY A 232 -15.35 5.57 33.67
N THR A 233 -14.41 4.63 33.64
CA THR A 233 -13.01 4.87 33.23
C THR A 233 -12.89 5.34 31.78
N THR A 234 -13.71 4.81 30.88
CA THR A 234 -13.74 5.22 29.48
C THR A 234 -14.18 6.68 29.34
N GLU A 235 -15.24 7.08 30.06
CA GLU A 235 -15.69 8.49 30.04
C GLU A 235 -14.59 9.44 30.56
N ALA A 236 -13.87 9.05 31.60
CA ALA A 236 -12.75 9.86 32.17
C ALA A 236 -11.61 10.01 31.13
N ALA A 237 -11.24 8.91 30.42
CA ALA A 237 -10.23 8.94 29.37
C ALA A 237 -10.65 9.83 28.19
N LEU A 238 -11.89 9.69 27.70
CA LEU A 238 -12.41 10.48 26.58
C LEU A 238 -12.48 11.98 26.91
N LYS A 239 -12.86 12.35 28.14
CA LYS A 239 -12.80 13.76 28.63
C LYS A 239 -11.38 14.31 28.59
N SER A 240 -10.39 13.52 28.99
CA SER A 240 -8.97 13.90 28.91
C SER A 240 -8.53 14.09 27.47
N PHE A 241 -8.86 13.16 26.56
CA PHE A 241 -8.54 13.28 25.13
C PHE A 241 -9.18 14.52 24.49
N GLN A 242 -10.44 14.82 24.83
CA GLN A 242 -11.14 16.01 24.34
C GLN A 242 -10.50 17.31 24.84
N ALA A 243 -10.15 17.37 26.16
CA ALA A 243 -9.50 18.54 26.75
C ALA A 243 -8.12 18.82 26.13
N ASN A 244 -7.43 17.79 25.67
CA ASN A 244 -6.12 17.88 25.00
C ASN A 244 -6.20 17.87 23.45
N THR A 245 -7.37 18.12 22.88
CA THR A 245 -7.58 18.25 21.41
C THR A 245 -7.16 17.06 20.57
N LEU A 246 -6.98 15.85 21.13
CA LEU A 246 -6.43 14.69 20.44
C LEU A 246 -7.16 14.36 19.12
N HIS A 247 -8.48 14.52 19.08
CA HIS A 247 -9.26 14.27 17.86
C HIS A 247 -8.87 15.23 16.72
N GLN A 248 -8.69 16.51 17.03
CA GLN A 248 -8.26 17.53 16.07
C GLN A 248 -6.81 17.30 15.62
N ASP A 249 -5.95 16.87 16.53
CA ASP A 249 -4.54 16.59 16.24
C ASP A 249 -4.39 15.40 15.28
N ILE A 250 -5.22 14.37 15.43
CA ILE A 250 -5.26 13.23 14.49
C ILE A 250 -5.67 13.71 13.08
N ILE A 251 -6.72 14.54 13.00
CA ILE A 251 -7.16 15.09 11.70
C ILE A 251 -6.07 15.96 11.10
N ALA A 252 -5.46 16.84 11.88
CA ALA A 252 -4.39 17.72 11.43
C ALA A 252 -3.16 16.93 10.93
N GLY A 253 -2.79 15.86 11.62
CA GLY A 253 -1.72 14.95 11.20
C GLY A 253 -2.01 14.27 9.85
N ALA A 254 -3.23 13.78 9.66
CA ALA A 254 -3.65 13.19 8.38
C ALA A 254 -3.65 14.23 7.24
N MET A 255 -4.09 15.47 7.51
CA MET A 255 -4.04 16.55 6.51
C MET A 255 -2.60 16.97 6.18
N ALA A 256 -1.69 16.98 7.15
CA ALA A 256 -0.27 17.22 6.89
C ALA A 256 0.33 16.15 5.97
N ALA A 257 -0.03 14.86 6.18
CA ALA A 257 0.38 13.77 5.29
C ALA A 257 -0.19 13.93 3.87
N LEU A 258 -1.45 14.37 3.72
CA LEU A 258 -2.04 14.68 2.42
C LEU A 258 -1.26 15.80 1.70
N ASN A 259 -0.99 16.90 2.38
CA ASN A 259 -0.24 18.01 1.83
C ASN A 259 1.14 17.53 1.34
N ARG A 260 1.82 16.70 2.12
CA ARG A 260 3.11 16.13 1.73
C ARG A 260 3.01 15.19 0.54
N ALA A 261 1.97 14.37 0.46
CA ALA A 261 1.73 13.49 -0.70
C ALA A 261 1.56 14.30 -2.00
N VAL A 262 0.80 15.40 -1.94
CA VAL A 262 0.62 16.33 -3.08
C VAL A 262 1.93 17.01 -3.47
N GLU A 263 2.74 17.44 -2.50
CA GLU A 263 4.06 18.05 -2.77
C GLU A 263 5.02 17.08 -3.48
N LEU A 264 5.02 15.82 -3.09
CA LEU A 264 5.85 14.77 -3.70
C LEU A 264 5.44 14.46 -5.14
N GLY A 265 4.24 14.82 -5.55
CA GLY A 265 3.70 14.64 -6.91
C GLY A 265 3.92 15.83 -7.84
N LYS A 266 4.57 16.90 -7.38
CA LYS A 266 4.95 18.07 -8.17
C LYS A 266 6.37 17.93 -8.69
#